data_1f2efa382d6c4ebffe3c0f50010bf325
#
_entry.id   1f2efa382d6c4ebffe3c0f50010bf325
#
_cell.length_a   1.000
_cell.length_b   1.000
_cell.length_c   1.000
_cell.angle_alpha   90.00
_cell.angle_beta   90.00
_cell.angle_gamma   90.00
#
_symmetry.space_group_name_H-M   'P 1'
#
loop_
_entity.id
_entity.type
_entity.pdbx_description
1 polymer ?
#
loop_
_entity_poly.entity_id
_entity_poly.type
_entity_poly.pdbx_seq_one_letter_code
_entity_poly.pdbx_strand_id
1 'polypeptide(L)'
;MRDEKYLELLAEKYPTEQAVCREIINLKAILSLPKGTEHFMSDLHGEYEAFCHILNNCSGVIREKVDLLFEDTLSDLDREEICTLIYYPVEKLAMIKKEGKNNEEWYRVILGELIDIARLFSSKYTRS
;
A
#
# COMPACT_ATOMS: atom_id res chain seq x y z
N MET A 1 -1.28 27.11 34.52
CA MET A 1 -0.38 28.04 33.79
C MET A 1 0.04 27.56 32.40
N ARG A 2 0.56 26.33 32.19
CA ARG A 2 0.91 25.83 30.87
C ARG A 2 -0.34 25.43 30.06
N ASP A 3 -1.33 24.87 30.73
CA ASP A 3 -2.59 24.42 30.12
C ASP A 3 -3.53 25.58 29.71
N GLU A 4 -3.55 26.66 30.51
CA GLU A 4 -4.36 27.86 30.23
C GLU A 4 -3.95 28.52 28.90
N LYS A 5 -2.64 28.74 28.72
CA LYS A 5 -2.10 29.34 27.49
C LYS A 5 -2.34 28.45 26.28
N TYR A 6 -2.31 27.14 26.45
CA TYR A 6 -2.64 26.19 25.40
C TYR A 6 -4.13 26.25 25.03
N LEU A 7 -5.02 26.34 26.02
CA LEU A 7 -6.46 26.50 25.81
C LEU A 7 -6.81 27.84 25.15
N GLU A 8 -6.12 28.92 25.49
CA GLU A 8 -6.26 30.24 24.83
C GLU A 8 -5.91 30.13 23.33
N LEU A 9 -4.79 29.50 22.99
CA LEU A 9 -4.39 29.28 21.59
C LEU A 9 -5.38 28.41 20.83
N LEU A 10 -5.95 27.39 21.48
CA LEU A 10 -7.01 26.58 20.86
C LEU A 10 -8.30 27.38 20.66
N ALA A 11 -8.67 28.25 21.60
CA ALA A 11 -9.83 29.12 21.48
C ALA A 11 -9.68 30.13 20.34
N GLU A 12 -8.48 30.66 20.12
CA GLU A 12 -8.19 31.51 18.94
C GLU A 12 -8.34 30.74 17.63
N LYS A 13 -7.82 29.51 17.59
CA LYS A 13 -7.87 28.65 16.40
C LYS A 13 -9.29 28.15 16.10
N TYR A 14 -10.08 27.87 17.12
CA TYR A 14 -11.44 27.34 17.03
C TYR A 14 -12.43 28.21 17.79
N PRO A 15 -12.79 29.39 17.25
CA PRO A 15 -13.54 30.42 17.97
C PRO A 15 -15.02 30.09 18.21
N THR A 16 -15.52 29.00 17.61
CA THR A 16 -16.94 28.60 17.74
C THR A 16 -17.05 27.12 18.06
N GLU A 17 -18.12 26.74 18.75
CA GLU A 17 -18.44 25.34 19.03
C GLU A 17 -18.50 24.50 17.73
N GLN A 18 -19.07 25.08 16.66
CA GLN A 18 -19.12 24.40 15.35
C GLN A 18 -17.71 24.15 14.78
N ALA A 19 -16.78 25.09 14.94
CA ALA A 19 -15.40 24.92 14.50
C ALA A 19 -14.71 23.79 15.28
N VAL A 20 -14.93 23.73 16.58
CA VAL A 20 -14.43 22.65 17.46
C VAL A 20 -15.02 21.29 17.03
N CYS A 21 -16.33 21.20 16.87
CA CYS A 21 -16.98 19.96 16.45
C CYS A 21 -16.51 19.47 15.09
N ARG A 22 -16.31 20.36 14.13
CA ARG A 22 -15.76 20.02 12.81
C ARG A 22 -14.36 19.45 12.91
N GLU A 23 -13.51 20.06 13.73
CA GLU A 23 -12.15 19.56 13.92
C GLU A 23 -12.13 18.21 14.64
N ILE A 24 -12.97 18.01 15.63
CA ILE A 24 -13.11 16.70 16.31
C ILE A 24 -13.52 15.62 15.30
N ILE A 25 -14.47 15.91 14.39
CA ILE A 25 -14.89 14.96 13.35
C ILE A 25 -13.73 14.69 12.40
N ASN A 26 -13.00 15.73 11.97
CA ASN A 26 -11.83 15.59 11.11
C ASN A 26 -10.73 14.72 11.76
N LEU A 27 -10.38 15.00 13.00
CA LEU A 27 -9.37 14.23 13.74
C LEU A 27 -9.82 12.78 13.97
N LYS A 28 -11.10 12.55 14.27
CA LYS A 28 -11.64 11.17 14.36
C LYS A 28 -11.55 10.43 13.01
N ALA A 29 -11.84 11.11 11.91
CA ALA A 29 -11.68 10.53 10.59
C ALA A 29 -10.21 10.16 10.31
N ILE A 30 -9.26 11.05 10.62
CA ILE A 30 -7.82 10.80 10.48
C ILE A 30 -7.38 9.61 11.34
N LEU A 31 -7.83 9.54 12.60
CA LEU A 31 -7.52 8.40 13.49
C LEU A 31 -8.11 7.07 13.01
N SER A 32 -9.18 7.13 12.21
CA SER A 32 -9.81 5.94 11.61
C SER A 32 -9.18 5.55 10.28
N LEU A 33 -8.26 6.36 9.73
CA LEU A 33 -7.52 5.98 8.53
C LEU A 33 -6.60 4.79 8.83
N PRO A 34 -6.52 3.83 7.91
CA PRO A 34 -5.59 2.74 8.08
C PRO A 34 -4.16 3.30 8.12
N LYS A 35 -3.43 2.89 9.14
CA LYS A 35 -2.03 3.29 9.29
C LYS A 35 -1.19 2.54 8.24
N GLY A 36 -0.51 3.28 7.38
CA GLY A 36 0.48 2.72 6.46
C GLY A 36 1.71 2.20 7.20
N THR A 37 2.49 1.37 6.52
CA THR A 37 3.80 0.97 7.01
C THR A 37 4.81 2.09 6.74
N GLU A 38 5.52 2.51 7.77
CA GLU A 38 6.59 3.50 7.68
C GLU A 38 7.94 2.76 7.66
N HIS A 39 8.78 3.08 6.67
CA HIS A 39 10.13 2.52 6.55
C HIS A 39 11.16 3.61 6.80
N PHE A 40 12.10 3.32 7.69
CA PHE A 40 13.21 4.20 8.00
C PHE A 40 14.49 3.61 7.40
N MET A 41 15.19 4.41 6.64
CA MET A 41 16.47 4.04 6.05
C MET A 41 17.54 5.07 6.39
N SER A 42 18.76 4.60 6.61
CA SER A 42 19.95 5.43 6.76
C SER A 42 21.04 4.94 5.81
N ASP A 43 22.03 5.78 5.56
CA ASP A 43 23.27 5.42 4.87
C ASP A 43 23.07 4.81 3.47
N LEU A 44 22.36 5.51 2.62
CA LEU A 44 22.09 5.06 1.23
C LEU A 44 23.36 4.92 0.37
N HIS A 45 24.43 5.64 0.69
CA HIS A 45 25.76 5.60 0.05
C HIS A 45 25.73 5.65 -1.51
N GLY A 46 24.67 6.22 -2.10
CA GLY A 46 24.51 6.27 -3.56
C GLY A 46 24.04 4.96 -4.20
N GLU A 47 23.68 3.95 -3.43
CA GLU A 47 23.18 2.65 -3.89
C GLU A 47 21.73 2.76 -4.42
N TYR A 48 21.61 3.35 -5.62
CA TYR A 48 20.31 3.62 -6.24
C TYR A 48 19.46 2.37 -6.43
N GLU A 49 20.04 1.28 -6.92
CA GLU A 49 19.32 0.04 -7.20
C GLU A 49 18.79 -0.61 -5.91
N ALA A 50 19.62 -0.65 -4.87
CA ALA A 50 19.20 -1.16 -3.56
C ALA A 50 18.09 -0.30 -2.95
N PHE A 51 18.17 1.02 -3.09
CA PHE A 51 17.13 1.93 -2.65
C PHE A 51 15.80 1.70 -3.39
N CYS A 52 15.83 1.62 -4.71
CA CYS A 52 14.64 1.32 -5.52
C CYS A 52 14.04 -0.04 -5.18
N HIS A 53 14.87 -1.06 -4.93
CA HIS A 53 14.42 -2.38 -4.50
C HIS A 53 13.66 -2.30 -3.18
N ILE A 54 14.15 -1.57 -2.18
CA ILE A 54 13.48 -1.38 -0.90
C ILE A 54 12.16 -0.62 -1.08
N LEU A 55 12.14 0.43 -1.92
CA LEU A 55 10.92 1.19 -2.22
C LEU A 55 9.85 0.31 -2.87
N ASN A 56 10.22 -0.54 -3.81
CA ASN A 56 9.28 -1.41 -4.52
C ASN A 56 8.75 -2.54 -3.63
N ASN A 57 9.61 -3.16 -2.83
CA ASN A 57 9.23 -4.31 -1.99
C ASN A 57 8.62 -3.90 -0.64
N CYS A 58 8.97 -2.72 -0.14
CA CYS A 58 8.50 -2.20 1.15
C CYS A 58 8.55 -3.26 2.28
N SER A 59 7.38 -3.65 2.79
CA SER A 59 7.25 -4.59 3.92
C SER A 59 7.16 -6.06 3.53
N GLY A 60 7.19 -6.40 2.23
CA GLY A 60 6.93 -7.78 1.77
C GLY A 60 5.47 -8.24 1.93
N VAL A 61 4.57 -7.36 2.35
CA VAL A 61 3.15 -7.69 2.60
C VAL A 61 2.43 -8.24 1.36
N ILE A 62 2.88 -7.85 0.16
CA ILE A 62 2.29 -8.38 -1.09
C ILE A 62 2.50 -9.88 -1.17
N ARG A 63 3.71 -10.39 -0.89
CA ARG A 63 3.99 -11.83 -0.89
C ARG A 63 3.07 -12.59 0.07
N GLU A 64 2.93 -12.11 1.31
CA GLU A 64 2.03 -12.71 2.30
C GLU A 64 0.58 -12.78 1.80
N LYS A 65 0.12 -11.75 1.09
CA LYS A 65 -1.26 -11.69 0.55
C LYS A 65 -1.44 -12.57 -0.67
N VAL A 66 -0.44 -12.65 -1.53
CA VAL A 66 -0.43 -13.57 -2.68
C VAL A 66 -0.46 -15.01 -2.19
N ASP A 67 0.36 -15.36 -1.21
CA ASP A 67 0.34 -16.70 -0.61
C ASP A 67 -1.02 -17.00 0.03
N LEU A 68 -1.58 -16.09 0.82
CA LEU A 68 -2.90 -16.27 1.43
C LEU A 68 -4.03 -16.52 0.42
N LEU A 69 -3.97 -15.88 -0.76
CA LEU A 69 -5.01 -16.02 -1.78
C LEU A 69 -4.83 -17.26 -2.65
N PHE A 70 -3.59 -17.63 -2.94
CA PHE A 70 -3.28 -18.54 -4.04
C PHE A 70 -2.46 -19.77 -3.65
N GLU A 71 -2.22 -20.01 -2.34
CA GLU A 71 -1.44 -21.17 -1.86
C GLU A 71 -2.01 -22.50 -2.39
N ASP A 72 -3.35 -22.61 -2.42
CA ASP A 72 -4.03 -23.82 -2.85
C ASP A 72 -4.25 -23.91 -4.38
N THR A 73 -4.04 -22.82 -5.13
CA THR A 73 -4.44 -22.73 -6.55
C THR A 73 -3.28 -22.52 -7.51
N LEU A 74 -2.21 -21.87 -7.06
CA LEU A 74 -1.04 -21.55 -7.86
C LEU A 74 0.22 -22.18 -7.29
N SER A 75 1.15 -22.55 -8.18
CA SER A 75 2.47 -22.99 -7.75
C SER A 75 3.26 -21.86 -7.07
N ASP A 76 4.28 -22.21 -6.30
CA ASP A 76 5.15 -21.22 -5.67
C ASP A 76 5.85 -20.32 -6.70
N LEU A 77 6.22 -20.87 -7.85
CA LEU A 77 6.81 -20.12 -8.96
C LEU A 77 5.83 -19.12 -9.57
N ASP A 78 4.57 -19.49 -9.77
CA ASP A 78 3.56 -18.60 -10.32
C ASP A 78 3.28 -17.44 -9.35
N ARG A 79 3.20 -17.71 -8.03
CA ARG A 79 3.05 -16.69 -7.00
C ARG A 79 4.25 -15.73 -6.96
N GLU A 80 5.47 -16.25 -7.14
CA GLU A 80 6.68 -15.44 -7.25
C GLU A 80 6.66 -14.55 -8.51
N GLU A 81 6.17 -15.09 -9.64
CA GLU A 81 6.01 -14.33 -10.87
C GLU A 81 5.02 -13.17 -10.72
N ILE A 82 3.89 -13.38 -10.04
CA ILE A 82 2.90 -12.33 -9.72
C ILE A 82 3.54 -11.25 -8.84
N CYS A 83 4.25 -11.63 -7.78
CA CYS A 83 4.96 -10.70 -6.91
C CYS A 83 5.98 -9.87 -7.71
N THR A 84 6.75 -10.53 -8.56
CA THR A 84 7.74 -9.86 -9.41
C THR A 84 7.07 -8.88 -10.37
N LEU A 85 5.92 -9.24 -10.95
CA LEU A 85 5.16 -8.36 -11.82
C LEU A 85 4.62 -7.13 -11.07
N ILE A 86 4.21 -7.28 -9.81
CA ILE A 86 3.73 -6.16 -8.99
C ILE A 86 4.88 -5.23 -8.60
N TYR A 87 6.02 -5.78 -8.21
CA TYR A 87 7.16 -5.00 -7.76
C TYR A 87 7.96 -4.36 -8.90
N TYR A 88 8.06 -5.03 -10.05
CA TYR A 88 8.84 -4.63 -11.23
C TYR A 88 8.02 -4.76 -12.52
N PRO A 89 6.90 -4.01 -12.66
CA PRO A 89 5.95 -4.22 -13.75
C PRO A 89 6.55 -3.97 -15.14
N VAL A 90 7.41 -2.98 -15.28
CA VAL A 90 7.99 -2.60 -16.57
C VAL A 90 8.96 -3.68 -17.04
N GLU A 91 9.88 -4.09 -16.17
CA GLU A 91 10.92 -5.07 -16.45
C GLU A 91 10.32 -6.45 -16.71
N LYS A 92 9.40 -6.89 -15.84
CA LYS A 92 8.75 -8.20 -15.97
C LYS A 92 7.90 -8.29 -17.23
N LEU A 93 7.11 -7.25 -17.55
CA LEU A 93 6.35 -7.21 -18.81
C LEU A 93 7.23 -7.22 -20.04
N ALA A 94 8.39 -6.54 -20.01
CA ALA A 94 9.34 -6.58 -21.12
C ALA A 94 9.89 -8.00 -21.33
N MET A 95 10.20 -8.72 -20.26
CA MET A 95 10.64 -10.13 -20.32
C MET A 95 9.57 -11.03 -20.90
N ILE A 96 8.32 -10.95 -20.39
CA ILE A 96 7.18 -11.76 -20.84
C ILE A 96 6.89 -11.54 -22.33
N LYS A 97 6.95 -10.27 -22.78
CA LYS A 97 6.82 -9.92 -24.21
C LYS A 97 7.92 -10.52 -25.06
N LYS A 98 9.16 -10.48 -24.59
CA LYS A 98 10.30 -11.07 -25.30
C LYS A 98 10.19 -12.59 -25.42
N GLU A 99 9.60 -13.24 -24.42
CA GLU A 99 9.33 -14.68 -24.41
C GLU A 99 8.09 -15.08 -25.21
N GLY A 100 7.31 -14.10 -25.69
CA GLY A 100 6.09 -14.35 -26.45
C GLY A 100 4.94 -14.97 -25.64
N LYS A 101 4.99 -14.84 -24.31
CA LYS A 101 3.99 -15.40 -23.39
C LYS A 101 2.77 -14.49 -23.19
N ASN A 102 2.79 -13.26 -23.69
CA ASN A 102 1.79 -12.23 -23.48
C ASN A 102 0.59 -12.38 -24.45
N ASN A 103 -0.05 -13.53 -24.49
CA ASN A 103 -1.27 -13.74 -25.24
C ASN A 103 -2.51 -13.22 -24.48
N GLU A 104 -3.68 -13.22 -25.15
CA GLU A 104 -4.94 -12.72 -24.58
C GLU A 104 -5.34 -13.49 -23.30
N GLU A 105 -5.14 -14.81 -23.29
CA GLU A 105 -5.46 -15.65 -22.13
C GLU A 105 -4.57 -15.30 -20.94
N TRP A 106 -3.27 -15.11 -21.16
CA TRP A 106 -2.36 -14.66 -20.11
C TRP A 106 -2.81 -13.32 -19.47
N TYR A 107 -3.20 -12.33 -20.32
CA TYR A 107 -3.70 -11.07 -19.78
C TYR A 107 -4.99 -11.24 -18.98
N ARG A 108 -5.89 -12.12 -19.42
CA ARG A 108 -7.14 -12.38 -18.70
C ARG A 108 -6.90 -12.98 -17.34
N VAL A 109 -6.03 -13.98 -17.25
CA VAL A 109 -5.67 -14.65 -16.00
C VAL A 109 -5.00 -13.67 -15.04
N ILE A 110 -3.92 -13.01 -15.48
CA ILE A 110 -3.16 -12.12 -14.60
C ILE A 110 -3.98 -10.90 -14.11
N LEU A 111 -4.88 -10.37 -14.96
CA LEU A 111 -5.78 -9.29 -14.53
C LEU A 111 -6.78 -9.78 -13.49
N GLY A 112 -7.28 -10.99 -13.58
CA GLY A 112 -8.14 -11.62 -12.57
C GLY A 112 -7.42 -11.70 -11.22
N GLU A 113 -6.20 -12.25 -11.23
CA GLU A 113 -5.37 -12.39 -10.02
C GLU A 113 -5.04 -11.02 -9.38
N LEU A 114 -4.66 -10.03 -10.19
CA LEU A 114 -4.39 -8.67 -9.70
C LEU A 114 -5.64 -8.01 -9.10
N ILE A 115 -6.82 -8.25 -9.68
CA ILE A 115 -8.09 -7.75 -9.14
C ILE A 115 -8.38 -8.40 -7.78
N ASP A 116 -8.17 -9.69 -7.63
CA ASP A 116 -8.41 -10.39 -6.36
C ASP A 116 -7.44 -9.94 -5.27
N ILE A 117 -6.18 -9.72 -5.61
CA ILE A 117 -5.19 -9.09 -4.71
C ILE A 117 -5.67 -7.70 -4.29
N ALA A 118 -6.07 -6.85 -5.26
CA ALA A 118 -6.56 -5.50 -4.98
C ALA A 118 -7.81 -5.50 -4.09
N ARG A 119 -8.73 -6.44 -4.28
CA ARG A 119 -9.91 -6.63 -3.40
C ARG A 119 -9.51 -7.00 -1.99
N LEU A 120 -8.55 -7.92 -1.81
CA LEU A 120 -8.07 -8.30 -0.48
C LEU A 120 -7.44 -7.11 0.25
N PHE A 121 -6.62 -6.31 -0.45
CA PHE A 121 -6.04 -5.11 0.14
C PHE A 121 -7.10 -4.07 0.49
N SER A 122 -8.06 -3.82 -0.40
CA SER A 122 -9.11 -2.82 -0.22
C SER A 122 -10.13 -3.21 0.85
N SER A 123 -10.32 -4.50 1.14
CA SER A 123 -11.26 -4.97 2.16
C SER A 123 -10.97 -4.43 3.57
N LYS A 124 -9.71 -4.06 3.84
CA LYS A 124 -9.33 -3.40 5.09
C LYS A 124 -9.86 -1.97 5.23
N TYR A 125 -10.29 -1.37 4.13
CA TYR A 125 -10.73 0.03 4.05
C TYR A 125 -12.25 0.16 3.86
N THR A 126 -12.94 -0.93 3.61
CA THR A 126 -14.41 -0.91 3.58
C THR A 126 -14.92 -0.86 5.02
N ARG A 127 -15.63 0.25 5.32
CA ARG A 127 -16.37 0.35 6.58
C ARG A 127 -17.48 -0.70 6.57
N SER A 128 -17.46 -1.60 7.56
CA SER A 128 -18.63 -2.37 7.97
C SER A 128 -19.65 -1.42 8.60
#